data_f92525b38e4a547708601c25f03d0bff
#
_entry.id   f92525b38e4a547708601c25f03d0bff
#
_cell.length_a   1.000
_cell.length_b   1.000
_cell.length_c   1.000
_cell.angle_alpha   90.00
_cell.angle_beta   90.00
_cell.angle_gamma   90.00
#
_symmetry.space_group_name_H-M   'P 1'
#
loop_
_entity.id
_entity.type
_entity.pdbx_description
1 polymer ?
#
loop_
_entity_poly.entity_id
_entity_poly.type
_entity_poly.pdbx_seq_one_letter_code
_entity_poly.pdbx_strand_id
1 'polypeptide(L)'
;IEAKQLIDNGSIEITLLGQNVNAYEYKNKYGTYRLADLIIKLNSFEKLERIRYMTSHPNDVTKDLVEAHKSCKKLMPILHLPVQSGSSKILKAMNRKHNILNYYKIIKELKKANPDIKFSSDFIIGYPGETEDDFNQTLSLIENVEFINSYSFVY
;
A
#
# COMPACT_ATOMS: atom_id res chain seq x y z
N ILE A 1 5.68 -20.42 -9.57
CA ILE A 1 6.82 -21.09 -10.24
C ILE A 1 8.06 -20.19 -10.11
N GLU A 2 8.07 -18.99 -10.65
CA GLU A 2 9.21 -18.08 -10.69
C GLU A 2 9.83 -17.81 -9.30
N ALA A 3 9.03 -17.38 -8.32
CA ALA A 3 9.51 -17.10 -6.96
C ALA A 3 10.23 -18.33 -6.34
N LYS A 4 9.71 -19.55 -6.59
CA LYS A 4 10.38 -20.78 -6.12
C LYS A 4 11.74 -20.97 -6.77
N GLN A 5 11.86 -20.75 -8.07
CA GLN A 5 13.12 -20.85 -8.79
C GLN A 5 14.15 -19.83 -8.27
N LEU A 6 13.74 -18.58 -8.03
CA LEU A 6 14.61 -17.54 -7.46
C LEU A 6 15.09 -17.92 -6.06
N ILE A 7 14.21 -18.43 -5.21
CA ILE A 7 14.55 -18.85 -3.85
C ILE A 7 15.49 -20.08 -3.88
N ASP A 8 15.22 -21.05 -4.75
CA ASP A 8 16.10 -22.23 -4.91
C ASP A 8 17.51 -21.83 -5.40
N ASN A 9 17.60 -20.71 -6.15
CA ASN A 9 18.86 -20.11 -6.61
C ASN A 9 19.49 -19.13 -5.60
N GLY A 10 18.98 -19.07 -4.36
CA GLY A 10 19.59 -18.31 -3.26
C GLY A 10 18.99 -16.93 -2.99
N SER A 11 17.89 -16.54 -3.64
CA SER A 11 17.20 -15.29 -3.30
C SER A 11 16.55 -15.38 -1.93
N ILE A 12 16.85 -14.43 -1.06
CA ILE A 12 16.28 -14.32 0.29
C ILE A 12 15.20 -13.25 0.41
N GLU A 13 15.03 -12.42 -0.60
CA GLU A 13 14.00 -11.39 -0.67
C GLU A 13 13.28 -11.43 -2.02
N ILE A 14 11.95 -11.32 -1.98
CA ILE A 14 11.09 -11.21 -3.16
C ILE A 14 10.31 -9.91 -3.08
N THR A 15 10.41 -9.08 -4.12
CA THR A 15 9.57 -7.89 -4.29
C THR A 15 8.55 -8.14 -5.39
N LEU A 16 7.26 -8.03 -5.05
CA LEU A 16 6.15 -8.15 -6.00
C LEU A 16 5.92 -6.78 -6.65
N LEU A 17 5.97 -6.75 -7.97
CA LEU A 17 5.88 -5.52 -8.77
C LEU A 17 4.68 -5.57 -9.73
N GLY A 18 4.10 -4.40 -9.99
CA GLY A 18 3.01 -4.19 -10.93
C GLY A 18 2.57 -2.74 -10.92
N GLN A 19 1.63 -2.34 -11.77
CA GLN A 19 1.09 -0.97 -11.79
C GLN A 19 0.17 -0.67 -10.60
N ASN A 20 -0.55 -1.68 -10.13
CA ASN A 20 -1.39 -1.65 -8.94
C ASN A 20 -1.38 -3.06 -8.32
N VAL A 21 -0.35 -3.37 -7.55
CA VAL A 21 -0.09 -4.72 -7.08
C VAL A 21 -1.18 -5.23 -6.14
N ASN A 22 -1.76 -4.37 -5.31
CA ASN A 22 -2.80 -4.80 -4.37
C ASN A 22 -4.19 -5.01 -5.01
N ALA A 23 -4.33 -4.68 -6.32
CA ALA A 23 -5.48 -5.11 -7.12
C ALA A 23 -5.28 -6.47 -7.80
N TYR A 24 -4.15 -7.16 -7.54
CA TYR A 24 -3.91 -8.47 -8.11
C TYR A 24 -5.05 -9.44 -7.78
N GLU A 25 -5.61 -10.04 -8.83
CA GLU A 25 -6.63 -11.07 -8.73
C GLU A 25 -6.41 -12.13 -9.83
N TYR A 26 -6.37 -13.38 -9.43
CA TYR A 26 -6.32 -14.53 -10.32
C TYR A 26 -7.50 -15.46 -10.06
N LYS A 27 -8.29 -15.74 -11.09
CA LYS A 27 -9.46 -16.64 -11.03
C LYS A 27 -9.20 -17.94 -11.79
N ASN A 28 -9.55 -19.05 -11.18
CA ASN A 28 -9.56 -20.34 -11.83
C ASN A 28 -10.75 -21.19 -11.33
N LYS A 29 -10.83 -22.45 -11.77
CA LYS A 29 -11.90 -23.38 -11.36
C LYS A 29 -11.96 -23.69 -9.85
N TYR A 30 -10.92 -23.37 -9.09
CA TYR A 30 -10.84 -23.62 -7.65
C TYR A 30 -11.15 -22.37 -6.81
N GLY A 31 -11.20 -21.18 -7.40
CA GLY A 31 -11.53 -19.95 -6.71
C GLY A 31 -10.80 -18.72 -7.22
N THR A 32 -10.93 -17.64 -6.44
CA THR A 32 -10.27 -16.37 -6.67
C THR A 32 -9.12 -16.22 -5.69
N TYR A 33 -7.95 -15.91 -6.20
CA TYR A 33 -6.71 -15.69 -5.43
C TYR A 33 -6.29 -14.24 -5.57
N ARG A 34 -5.96 -13.61 -4.45
CA ARG A 34 -5.55 -12.21 -4.37
C ARG A 34 -4.12 -12.06 -3.90
N LEU A 35 -3.65 -10.83 -3.79
CA LEU A 35 -2.30 -10.53 -3.31
C LEU A 35 -2.02 -11.18 -1.94
N ALA A 36 -2.98 -11.16 -1.02
CA ALA A 36 -2.85 -11.78 0.29
C ALA A 36 -2.53 -13.28 0.21
N ASP A 37 -3.21 -14.02 -0.68
CA ASP A 37 -2.95 -15.46 -0.87
C ASP A 37 -1.52 -15.70 -1.39
N LEU A 38 -1.07 -14.84 -2.31
CA LEU A 38 0.29 -14.91 -2.83
C LEU A 38 1.32 -14.63 -1.73
N ILE A 39 1.11 -13.62 -0.90
CA ILE A 39 1.97 -13.28 0.24
C ILE A 39 2.01 -14.45 1.24
N ILE A 40 0.86 -15.02 1.61
CA ILE A 40 0.78 -16.18 2.51
C ILE A 40 1.56 -17.37 1.93
N LYS A 41 1.42 -17.61 0.63
CA LYS A 41 2.17 -18.67 -0.05
C LYS A 41 3.68 -18.42 -0.03
N LEU A 42 4.11 -17.17 -0.28
CA LEU A 42 5.53 -16.80 -0.21
C LEU A 42 6.06 -16.93 1.23
N ASN A 43 5.27 -16.52 2.23
CA ASN A 43 5.65 -16.61 3.64
C ASN A 43 5.94 -18.06 4.10
N SER A 44 5.42 -19.08 3.41
CA SER A 44 5.67 -20.49 3.72
C SER A 44 7.02 -21.03 3.21
N PHE A 45 7.77 -20.33 2.37
CA PHE A 45 9.09 -20.77 1.91
C PHE A 45 10.15 -20.52 2.99
N GLU A 46 10.75 -21.55 3.54
CA GLU A 46 11.70 -21.46 4.65
C GLU A 46 12.91 -20.55 4.36
N LYS A 47 13.48 -20.69 3.16
CA LYS A 47 14.67 -19.92 2.73
C LYS A 47 14.38 -18.46 2.42
N LEU A 48 13.12 -18.05 2.25
CA LEU A 48 12.75 -16.68 2.02
C LEU A 48 12.72 -15.94 3.37
N GLU A 49 13.36 -14.79 3.44
CA GLU A 49 13.43 -13.97 4.65
C GLU A 49 12.50 -12.76 4.57
N ARG A 50 12.35 -12.14 3.37
CA ARG A 50 11.61 -10.90 3.20
C ARG A 50 10.71 -10.93 1.98
N ILE A 51 9.54 -10.36 2.16
CA ILE A 51 8.55 -10.13 1.12
C ILE A 51 8.24 -8.64 1.09
N ARG A 52 8.26 -8.03 -0.10
CA ARG A 52 7.84 -6.66 -0.35
C ARG A 52 6.82 -6.63 -1.49
N TYR A 53 6.03 -5.61 -1.52
CA TYR A 53 5.25 -5.24 -2.70
C TYR A 53 5.22 -3.72 -2.84
N MET A 54 5.09 -3.24 -4.07
CA MET A 54 5.13 -1.82 -4.39
C MET A 54 3.96 -1.43 -5.30
N THR A 55 3.68 -0.12 -5.37
CA THR A 55 2.65 0.42 -6.26
C THR A 55 1.24 -0.01 -5.86
N SER A 56 0.82 0.44 -4.67
CA SER A 56 -0.50 0.13 -4.11
C SER A 56 -1.48 1.30 -4.30
N HIS A 57 -2.76 0.98 -4.32
CA HIS A 57 -3.84 1.97 -4.33
C HIS A 57 -4.69 1.82 -3.06
N PRO A 58 -5.09 2.94 -2.40
CA PRO A 58 -5.86 2.87 -1.14
C PRO A 58 -7.15 2.04 -1.23
N ASN A 59 -7.89 2.13 -2.33
CA ASN A 59 -9.15 1.38 -2.48
C ASN A 59 -8.99 -0.14 -2.56
N ASP A 60 -7.79 -0.61 -2.89
CA ASP A 60 -7.51 -2.02 -3.09
C ASP A 60 -6.84 -2.66 -1.86
N VAL A 61 -6.82 -1.94 -0.73
CA VAL A 61 -6.43 -2.51 0.57
C VAL A 61 -7.60 -3.30 1.14
N THR A 62 -7.58 -4.58 0.92
CA THR A 62 -8.62 -5.53 1.35
C THR A 62 -8.38 -6.04 2.77
N LYS A 63 -9.41 -6.60 3.41
CA LYS A 63 -9.28 -7.13 4.79
C LYS A 63 -8.30 -8.30 4.89
N ASP A 64 -8.24 -9.14 3.87
CA ASP A 64 -7.28 -10.25 3.77
C ASP A 64 -5.84 -9.74 3.65
N LEU A 65 -5.61 -8.63 2.94
CA LEU A 65 -4.30 -7.98 2.88
C LEU A 65 -3.90 -7.38 4.24
N VAL A 66 -4.83 -6.75 4.97
CA VAL A 66 -4.58 -6.29 6.35
C VAL A 66 -4.23 -7.46 7.27
N GLU A 67 -4.93 -8.60 7.16
CA GLU A 67 -4.62 -9.80 7.95
C GLU A 67 -3.28 -10.41 7.55
N ALA A 68 -2.88 -10.35 6.27
CA ALA A 68 -1.54 -10.75 5.84
C ALA A 68 -0.44 -9.92 6.51
N HIS A 69 -0.63 -8.59 6.66
CA HIS A 69 0.31 -7.73 7.41
C HIS A 69 0.41 -8.09 8.89
N LYS A 70 -0.64 -8.68 9.47
CA LYS A 70 -0.64 -9.15 10.86
C LYS A 70 0.06 -10.49 11.02
N SER A 71 -0.18 -11.43 10.11
CA SER A 71 0.16 -12.84 10.27
C SER A 71 1.46 -13.25 9.57
N CYS A 72 1.85 -12.58 8.47
CA CYS A 72 3.01 -12.96 7.67
C CYS A 72 4.28 -12.25 8.17
N LYS A 73 5.06 -12.92 8.99
CA LYS A 73 6.28 -12.36 9.62
C LYS A 73 7.36 -11.91 8.63
N LYS A 74 7.38 -12.49 7.42
CA LYS A 74 8.34 -12.13 6.37
C LYS A 74 7.89 -10.94 5.54
N LEU A 75 6.61 -10.54 5.65
CA LEU A 75 6.10 -9.35 4.99
C LEU A 75 6.68 -8.11 5.68
N MET A 76 7.45 -7.33 4.94
CA MET A 76 8.11 -6.15 5.47
C MET A 76 7.08 -5.10 5.92
N PRO A 77 7.26 -4.48 7.09
CA PRO A 77 6.33 -3.50 7.65
C PRO A 77 6.52 -2.11 7.01
N ILE A 78 6.59 -2.05 5.71
CA ILE A 78 6.70 -0.82 4.92
C ILE A 78 5.71 -0.89 3.78
N LEU A 79 4.82 0.09 3.69
CA LEU A 79 3.83 0.17 2.63
C LEU A 79 3.88 1.52 1.93
N HIS A 80 4.14 1.50 0.62
CA HIS A 80 3.95 2.66 -0.24
C HIS A 80 2.49 2.75 -0.66
N LEU A 81 1.78 3.78 -0.17
CA LEU A 81 0.34 3.96 -0.37
C LEU A 81 0.03 5.41 -0.79
N PRO A 82 0.20 5.75 -2.08
CA PRO A 82 0.01 7.10 -2.58
C PRO A 82 -1.39 7.64 -2.34
N VAL A 83 -1.50 8.74 -1.60
CA VAL A 83 -2.78 9.43 -1.35
C VAL A 83 -3.05 10.56 -2.33
N GLN A 84 -2.03 11.28 -2.73
CA GLN A 84 -1.96 12.42 -3.65
C GLN A 84 -2.34 13.78 -3.03
N SER A 85 -3.34 13.87 -2.13
CA SER A 85 -3.74 15.10 -1.43
C SER A 85 -4.44 14.75 -0.11
N GLY A 86 -4.33 15.61 0.87
CA GLY A 86 -5.08 15.54 2.13
C GLY A 86 -6.51 16.09 2.03
N SER A 87 -6.85 16.78 0.94
CA SER A 87 -8.19 17.33 0.71
C SER A 87 -9.08 16.39 -0.09
N SER A 88 -10.23 16.01 0.48
CA SER A 88 -11.23 15.21 -0.25
C SER A 88 -11.79 15.93 -1.48
N LYS A 89 -11.83 17.26 -1.49
CA LYS A 89 -12.22 18.09 -2.64
C LYS A 89 -11.22 17.90 -3.78
N ILE A 90 -9.92 18.01 -3.48
CA ILE A 90 -8.84 17.84 -4.47
C ILE A 90 -8.76 16.40 -4.94
N LEU A 91 -8.88 15.40 -4.06
CA LEU A 91 -8.95 13.98 -4.46
C LEU A 91 -10.10 13.73 -5.44
N LYS A 92 -11.27 14.31 -5.21
CA LYS A 92 -12.41 14.23 -6.15
C LYS A 92 -12.10 14.90 -7.49
N ALA A 93 -11.46 16.08 -7.49
CA ALA A 93 -11.05 16.78 -8.71
C ALA A 93 -10.01 15.98 -9.51
N MET A 94 -9.10 15.26 -8.83
CA MET A 94 -8.16 14.31 -9.43
C MET A 94 -8.79 13.00 -9.88
N ASN A 95 -10.12 12.86 -9.79
CA ASN A 95 -10.86 11.61 -10.08
C ASN A 95 -10.38 10.41 -9.24
N ARG A 96 -9.94 10.66 -8.00
CA ARG A 96 -9.58 9.58 -7.07
C ARG A 96 -10.86 8.97 -6.48
N LYS A 97 -10.91 7.64 -6.40
CA LYS A 97 -12.08 6.89 -5.91
C LYS A 97 -12.13 6.79 -4.38
N HIS A 98 -11.12 7.28 -3.68
CA HIS A 98 -11.08 7.34 -2.22
C HIS A 98 -11.21 8.79 -1.75
N ASN A 99 -11.63 8.96 -0.51
CA ASN A 99 -11.59 10.20 0.22
C ASN A 99 -10.64 10.09 1.42
N ILE A 100 -10.37 11.22 2.07
CA ILE A 100 -9.39 11.25 3.15
C ILE A 100 -9.82 10.45 4.38
N LEU A 101 -11.12 10.37 4.69
CA LEU A 101 -11.63 9.57 5.81
C LEU A 101 -11.40 8.08 5.59
N ASN A 102 -11.62 7.60 4.36
CA ASN A 102 -11.31 6.23 3.99
C ASN A 102 -9.82 5.93 4.10
N TYR A 103 -8.98 6.88 3.68
CA TYR A 103 -7.52 6.74 3.80
C TYR A 103 -7.08 6.59 5.25
N TYR A 104 -7.53 7.48 6.14
CA TYR A 104 -7.24 7.39 7.58
C TYR A 104 -7.73 6.07 8.20
N LYS A 105 -8.90 5.59 7.79
CA LYS A 105 -9.42 4.30 8.25
C LYS A 105 -8.48 3.15 7.87
N ILE A 106 -8.01 3.12 6.63
CA ILE A 106 -7.06 2.11 6.14
C ILE A 106 -5.75 2.15 6.93
N ILE A 107 -5.17 3.36 7.12
CA ILE A 107 -3.96 3.55 7.93
C ILE A 107 -4.16 3.00 9.34
N LYS A 108 -5.28 3.32 9.98
CA LYS A 108 -5.61 2.87 11.34
C LYS A 108 -5.74 1.33 11.42
N GLU A 109 -6.40 0.71 10.44
CA GLU A 109 -6.56 -0.74 10.38
C GLU A 109 -5.20 -1.44 10.19
N LEU A 110 -4.35 -0.92 9.32
CA LEU A 110 -3.00 -1.44 9.10
C LEU A 110 -2.10 -1.26 10.33
N LYS A 111 -2.09 -0.08 10.97
CA LYS A 111 -1.35 0.16 12.23
C LYS A 111 -1.85 -0.76 13.36
N LYS A 112 -3.15 -1.07 13.41
CA LYS A 112 -3.70 -2.03 14.38
C LYS A 112 -3.26 -3.46 14.09
N ALA A 113 -3.18 -3.85 12.82
CA ALA A 113 -2.76 -5.20 12.41
C ALA A 113 -1.25 -5.41 12.63
N ASN A 114 -0.44 -4.40 12.32
CA ASN A 114 1.00 -4.40 12.55
C ASN A 114 1.44 -3.01 13.05
N PRO A 115 1.71 -2.85 14.37
CA PRO A 115 2.11 -1.57 14.96
C PRO A 115 3.42 -1.00 14.41
N ASP A 116 4.30 -1.84 13.88
CA ASP A 116 5.59 -1.43 13.32
C ASP A 116 5.49 -0.93 11.89
N ILE A 117 4.29 -1.02 11.27
CA ILE A 117 4.11 -0.64 9.86
C ILE A 117 4.38 0.84 9.64
N LYS A 118 5.19 1.14 8.63
CA LYS A 118 5.52 2.49 8.17
C LYS A 118 4.94 2.73 6.79
N PHE A 119 4.62 3.99 6.52
CA PHE A 119 4.00 4.38 5.26
C PHE A 119 4.90 5.34 4.49
N SER A 120 4.84 5.23 3.18
CA SER A 120 5.32 6.26 2.27
C SER A 120 4.22 6.63 1.29
N SER A 121 4.27 7.84 0.74
CA SER A 121 3.22 8.37 -0.12
C SER A 121 3.76 9.34 -1.16
N ASP A 122 2.93 9.62 -2.16
CA ASP A 122 3.15 10.70 -3.13
C ASP A 122 2.09 11.78 -2.94
N PHE A 123 2.49 13.03 -3.21
CA PHE A 123 1.63 14.21 -3.14
C PHE A 123 1.76 15.03 -4.42
N ILE A 124 0.64 15.57 -4.88
CA ILE A 124 0.57 16.56 -5.95
C ILE A 124 0.11 17.86 -5.32
N ILE A 125 0.93 18.91 -5.43
CA ILE A 125 0.68 20.24 -4.85
C ILE A 125 0.41 21.23 -5.98
N GLY A 126 -0.48 22.19 -5.74
CA GLY A 126 -0.86 23.19 -6.74
C GLY A 126 -1.82 22.67 -7.81
N TYR A 127 -2.55 21.60 -7.50
CA TYR A 127 -3.57 21.10 -8.43
C TYR A 127 -4.63 22.18 -8.71
N PRO A 128 -5.13 22.32 -9.96
CA PRO A 128 -6.11 23.36 -10.30
C PRO A 128 -7.30 23.39 -9.35
N GLY A 129 -7.52 24.56 -8.71
CA GLY A 129 -8.56 24.77 -7.70
C GLY A 129 -8.18 24.39 -6.27
N GLU A 130 -6.93 24.01 -6.02
CA GLU A 130 -6.40 23.84 -4.66
C GLU A 130 -6.30 25.21 -3.98
N THR A 131 -6.86 25.30 -2.79
CA THR A 131 -6.79 26.48 -1.93
C THR A 131 -5.76 26.28 -0.83
N GLU A 132 -5.40 27.36 -0.11
CA GLU A 132 -4.53 27.28 1.07
C GLU A 132 -5.09 26.33 2.12
N ASP A 133 -6.41 26.30 2.32
CA ASP A 133 -7.06 25.37 3.23
C ASP A 133 -6.91 23.90 2.77
N ASP A 134 -7.06 23.63 1.47
CA ASP A 134 -6.82 22.29 0.90
C ASP A 134 -5.37 21.85 1.09
N PHE A 135 -4.41 22.77 0.91
CA PHE A 135 -3.00 22.49 1.16
C PHE A 135 -2.71 22.22 2.65
N ASN A 136 -3.28 23.01 3.56
CA ASN A 136 -3.13 22.82 5.00
C ASN A 136 -3.71 21.46 5.45
N GLN A 137 -4.78 20.97 4.83
CA GLN A 137 -5.27 19.61 5.05
C GLN A 137 -4.23 18.55 4.63
N THR A 138 -3.47 18.80 3.56
CA THR A 138 -2.38 17.90 3.13
C THR A 138 -1.24 17.92 4.14
N LEU A 139 -0.84 19.08 4.66
CA LEU A 139 0.17 19.17 5.73
C LEU A 139 -0.28 18.43 6.99
N SER A 140 -1.52 18.64 7.41
CA SER A 140 -2.09 17.92 8.58
C SER A 140 -2.11 16.40 8.38
N LEU A 141 -2.37 15.92 7.17
CA LEU A 141 -2.30 14.49 6.85
C LEU A 141 -0.87 13.97 7.02
N ILE A 142 0.13 14.71 6.52
CA ILE A 142 1.55 14.32 6.62
C ILE A 142 1.95 14.18 8.08
N GLU A 143 1.60 15.16 8.92
CA GLU A 143 1.90 15.15 10.35
C GLU A 143 1.20 14.00 11.09
N ASN A 144 -0.09 13.76 10.81
CA ASN A 144 -0.89 12.74 11.51
C ASN A 144 -0.52 11.29 11.14
N VAL A 145 -0.09 11.05 9.91
CA VAL A 145 0.29 9.69 9.45
C VAL A 145 1.72 9.36 9.80
N GLU A 146 2.60 10.39 9.88
CA GLU A 146 4.05 10.25 10.13
C GLU A 146 4.72 9.40 9.06
N PHE A 147 4.56 9.81 7.79
CA PHE A 147 5.22 9.11 6.68
C PHE A 147 6.74 9.08 6.86
N ILE A 148 7.35 7.90 6.66
CA ILE A 148 8.82 7.77 6.72
C ILE A 148 9.51 8.35 5.48
N ASN A 149 8.77 8.43 4.38
CA ASN A 149 9.21 9.04 3.13
C ASN A 149 8.01 9.54 2.34
N SER A 150 8.19 10.64 1.62
CA SER A 150 7.19 11.15 0.69
C SER A 150 7.85 11.84 -0.50
N TYR A 151 7.18 11.76 -1.64
CA TYR A 151 7.55 12.49 -2.85
C TYR A 151 6.46 13.49 -3.16
N SER A 152 6.86 14.76 -3.30
CA SER A 152 5.94 15.87 -3.61
C SER A 152 6.25 16.42 -4.99
N PHE A 153 5.23 16.55 -5.81
CA PHE A 153 5.31 17.06 -7.17
C PHE A 153 4.43 18.30 -7.30
N VAL A 154 4.99 19.34 -7.88
CA VAL A 154 4.21 20.53 -8.27
C VAL A 154 3.48 20.19 -9.57
N TYR A 155 2.17 20.49 -9.61
CA TYR A 155 1.31 20.26 -10.79
C TYR A 155 1.66 21.22 -11.93
#